data_448b96cca32f74365a030264fe7e979c
#
_entry.id   448b96cca32f74365a030264fe7e979c
#
_cell.length_a   1.000
_cell.length_b   1.000
_cell.length_c   1.000
_cell.angle_alpha   90.00
_cell.angle_beta   90.00
_cell.angle_gamma   90.00
#
_symmetry.space_group_name_H-M   'P 1'
#
loop_
_entity.id
_entity.type
_entity.pdbx_description
1 polymer ?
#
loop_
_entity_poly.entity_id
_entity_poly.type
_entity_poly.pdbx_seq_one_letter_code
_entity_poly.pdbx_strand_id
1 'polypeptide(L)'
;MAQKDVPPRWDRRMKQRLARGEAAALGELYDRFASLVHALAHRVLEDERAADAVTRTVFAHVWEHPDTYDPRRGPLRPWIADLTHRFAVQRLRDNGTAALARGEGSAEELEHRVRHASVAARADYIVHSMPAPLRGALEPAYFQRRDCRQLAADLGVTEEEARRRLRLGLQLLATAHEVAAPGAPPGHGSAA
;
A
#
# COMPACT_ATOMS: atom_id res chain seq x y z
N MET A 1 -19.97 16.18 1.22
CA MET A 1 -19.00 16.69 2.22
C MET A 1 -18.17 15.50 2.68
N ALA A 2 -16.91 15.42 2.25
CA ALA A 2 -16.02 14.33 2.67
C ALA A 2 -15.72 14.50 4.15
N GLN A 3 -16.13 13.53 4.95
CA GLN A 3 -15.81 13.44 6.36
C GLN A 3 -14.29 13.24 6.44
N LYS A 4 -13.55 14.28 6.84
CA LYS A 4 -12.13 14.16 7.14
C LYS A 4 -12.00 13.17 8.30
N ASP A 5 -11.59 11.94 8.01
CA ASP A 5 -11.24 10.96 9.01
C ASP A 5 -10.18 11.57 9.93
N VAL A 6 -10.59 11.89 11.15
CA VAL A 6 -9.64 12.35 12.18
C VAL A 6 -8.71 11.17 12.46
N PRO A 7 -7.40 11.33 12.23
CA PRO A 7 -6.47 10.22 12.43
C PRO A 7 -6.62 9.65 13.83
N PRO A 8 -6.53 8.32 13.98
CA PRO A 8 -6.63 7.68 15.28
C PRO A 8 -5.75 8.38 16.31
N ARG A 9 -6.22 8.49 17.55
CA ARG A 9 -5.45 9.12 18.65
C ARG A 9 -4.05 8.48 18.78
N TRP A 10 -3.94 7.21 18.42
CA TRP A 10 -2.69 6.46 18.41
C TRP A 10 -1.69 7.04 17.39
N ASP A 11 -2.07 7.33 16.16
CA ASP A 11 -1.20 7.84 15.10
C ASP A 11 -0.55 9.19 15.50
N ARG A 12 -1.36 10.09 16.06
CA ARG A 12 -0.85 11.40 16.57
C ARG A 12 0.14 11.22 17.71
N ARG A 13 -0.18 10.32 18.65
CA ARG A 13 0.67 10.03 19.79
C ARG A 13 1.96 9.35 19.35
N MET A 14 1.88 8.43 18.40
CA MET A 14 3.03 7.74 17.80
C MET A 14 3.99 8.75 17.15
N LYS A 15 3.49 9.66 16.30
CA LYS A 15 4.30 10.73 15.71
C LYS A 15 5.04 11.55 16.78
N GLN A 16 4.34 11.97 17.83
CA GLN A 16 4.95 12.77 18.91
C GLN A 16 6.06 12.02 19.65
N ARG A 17 5.88 10.72 19.87
CA ARG A 17 6.88 9.88 20.54
C ARG A 17 8.11 9.65 19.67
N LEU A 18 7.90 9.37 18.37
CA LEU A 18 9.00 9.26 17.40
C LEU A 18 9.78 10.57 17.29
N ALA A 19 9.10 11.72 17.20
CA ALA A 19 9.74 13.03 17.15
C ALA A 19 10.56 13.38 18.42
N ARG A 20 10.27 12.74 19.56
CA ARG A 20 11.05 12.84 20.80
C ARG A 20 12.20 11.82 20.90
N GLY A 21 12.37 10.96 19.89
CA GLY A 21 13.39 9.92 19.90
C GLY A 21 13.10 8.78 20.88
N GLU A 22 11.83 8.49 21.20
CA GLU A 22 11.48 7.39 22.08
C GLU A 22 11.66 6.04 21.36
N ALA A 23 12.73 5.30 21.66
CA ALA A 23 13.02 4.00 21.03
C ALA A 23 11.88 2.99 21.15
N ALA A 24 11.14 3.00 22.27
CA ALA A 24 9.97 2.16 22.47
C ALA A 24 8.86 2.44 21.44
N ALA A 25 8.74 3.68 20.93
CA ALA A 25 7.77 4.01 19.90
C ALA A 25 8.13 3.36 18.56
N LEU A 26 9.42 3.30 18.21
CA LEU A 26 9.88 2.59 17.03
C LEU A 26 9.61 1.08 17.15
N GLY A 27 9.84 0.48 18.33
CA GLY A 27 9.51 -0.92 18.59
C GLY A 27 8.03 -1.24 18.37
N GLU A 28 7.14 -0.43 18.98
CA GLU A 28 5.68 -0.58 18.81
C GLU A 28 5.24 -0.41 17.34
N LEU A 29 5.89 0.52 16.62
CA LEU A 29 5.62 0.74 15.20
C LEU A 29 6.06 -0.47 14.38
N TYR A 30 7.24 -1.00 14.65
CA TYR A 30 7.79 -2.18 14.01
C TYR A 30 6.89 -3.39 14.22
N ASP A 31 6.54 -3.71 15.47
CA ASP A 31 5.66 -4.85 15.80
C ASP A 31 4.31 -4.77 15.08
N ARG A 32 3.81 -3.56 14.88
CA ARG A 32 2.52 -3.34 14.24
C ARG A 32 2.54 -3.40 12.72
N PHE A 33 3.64 -2.99 12.08
CA PHE A 33 3.68 -2.78 10.64
C PHE A 33 4.76 -3.57 9.89
N ALA A 34 5.68 -4.27 10.55
CA ALA A 34 6.76 -4.98 9.89
C ALA A 34 6.26 -6.01 8.88
N SER A 35 5.26 -6.82 9.25
CA SER A 35 4.67 -7.81 8.34
C SER A 35 4.01 -7.15 7.11
N LEU A 36 3.36 -6.00 7.29
CA LEU A 36 2.76 -5.25 6.18
C LEU A 36 3.86 -4.72 5.25
N VAL A 37 4.86 -4.05 5.82
CA VAL A 37 5.96 -3.44 5.06
C VAL A 37 6.71 -4.51 4.27
N HIS A 38 7.06 -5.63 4.92
CA HIS A 38 7.74 -6.74 4.29
C HIS A 38 6.92 -7.36 3.15
N ALA A 39 5.62 -7.64 3.38
CA ALA A 39 4.75 -8.22 2.37
C ALA A 39 4.60 -7.30 1.13
N LEU A 40 4.47 -5.98 1.34
CA LEU A 40 4.39 -5.01 0.25
C LEU A 40 5.72 -4.92 -0.53
N ALA A 41 6.84 -4.89 0.16
CA ALA A 41 8.16 -4.86 -0.45
C ALA A 41 8.44 -6.15 -1.26
N HIS A 42 8.14 -7.31 -0.68
CA HIS A 42 8.31 -8.61 -1.34
C HIS A 42 7.46 -8.73 -2.62
N ARG A 43 6.25 -8.21 -2.60
CA ARG A 43 5.35 -8.23 -3.77
C ARG A 43 5.87 -7.41 -4.95
N VAL A 44 6.64 -6.35 -4.70
CA VAL A 44 7.26 -5.50 -5.72
C VAL A 44 8.58 -6.11 -6.22
N LEU A 45 9.37 -6.67 -5.31
CA LEU A 45 10.75 -7.06 -5.57
C LEU A 45 10.91 -8.55 -5.92
N GLU A 46 9.96 -9.39 -5.48
CA GLU A 46 9.99 -10.85 -5.63
C GLU A 46 11.30 -11.50 -5.11
N ASP A 47 11.97 -10.80 -4.20
CA ASP A 47 13.22 -11.21 -3.56
C ASP A 47 13.18 -10.92 -2.06
N GLU A 48 13.37 -11.96 -1.25
CA GLU A 48 13.27 -11.91 0.21
C GLU A 48 14.31 -10.96 0.83
N ARG A 49 15.56 -11.07 0.34
CA ARG A 49 16.66 -10.23 0.86
C ARG A 49 16.48 -8.76 0.52
N ALA A 50 15.98 -8.47 -0.67
CA ALA A 50 15.66 -7.11 -1.07
C ALA A 50 14.46 -6.57 -0.29
N ALA A 51 13.44 -7.39 -0.01
CA ALA A 51 12.29 -7.03 0.82
C ALA A 51 12.71 -6.72 2.27
N ASP A 52 13.58 -7.54 2.85
CA ASP A 52 14.17 -7.30 4.17
C ASP A 52 14.96 -5.98 4.21
N ALA A 53 15.74 -5.71 3.17
CA ALA A 53 16.51 -4.47 3.09
C ALA A 53 15.59 -3.25 3.01
N VAL A 54 14.54 -3.29 2.20
CA VAL A 54 13.54 -2.22 2.11
C VAL A 54 12.79 -2.06 3.43
N THR A 55 12.44 -3.17 4.11
CA THR A 55 11.79 -3.12 5.42
C THR A 55 12.65 -2.34 6.41
N ARG A 56 13.92 -2.66 6.53
CA ARG A 56 14.85 -1.91 7.39
C ARG A 56 14.95 -0.43 7.00
N THR A 57 15.03 -0.14 5.69
CA THR A 57 15.09 1.24 5.18
C THR A 57 13.85 2.05 5.53
N VAL A 58 12.65 1.46 5.44
CA VAL A 58 11.39 2.13 5.81
C VAL A 58 11.40 2.55 7.28
N PHE A 59 11.74 1.62 8.20
CA PHE A 59 11.74 1.93 9.62
C PHE A 59 12.87 2.88 10.02
N ALA A 60 14.04 2.77 9.39
CA ALA A 60 15.12 3.75 9.55
C ALA A 60 14.68 5.16 9.12
N HIS A 61 14.05 5.27 7.94
CA HIS A 61 13.53 6.55 7.45
C HIS A 61 12.49 7.17 8.39
N VAL A 62 11.57 6.37 8.90
CA VAL A 62 10.55 6.86 9.87
C VAL A 62 11.19 7.33 11.16
N TRP A 63 12.25 6.68 11.61
CA TRP A 63 13.00 7.06 12.79
C TRP A 63 13.81 8.35 12.60
N GLU A 64 14.51 8.44 11.48
CA GLU A 64 15.36 9.58 11.16
C GLU A 64 14.57 10.84 10.75
N HIS A 65 13.38 10.63 10.16
CA HIS A 65 12.56 11.70 9.59
C HIS A 65 11.09 11.62 10.06
N PRO A 66 10.81 11.69 11.36
CA PRO A 66 9.46 11.55 11.93
C PRO A 66 8.51 12.70 11.53
N ASP A 67 9.05 13.81 11.08
CA ASP A 67 8.33 14.99 10.58
C ASP A 67 7.72 14.77 9.19
N THR A 68 8.19 13.80 8.42
CA THR A 68 7.66 13.47 7.08
C THR A 68 6.24 12.90 7.12
N TYR A 69 5.83 12.32 8.26
CA TYR A 69 4.45 11.92 8.49
C TYR A 69 3.63 13.09 9.08
N ASP A 70 2.58 13.48 8.37
CA ASP A 70 1.59 14.44 8.88
C ASP A 70 0.23 13.76 9.14
N PRO A 71 -0.19 13.58 10.41
CA PRO A 71 -1.47 12.97 10.75
C PRO A 71 -2.70 13.77 10.30
N ARG A 72 -2.53 15.03 9.85
CA ARG A 72 -3.62 15.83 9.26
C ARG A 72 -3.91 15.42 7.83
N ARG A 73 -2.95 14.79 7.15
CA ARG A 73 -3.07 14.33 5.76
C ARG A 73 -3.70 12.95 5.64
N GLY A 74 -3.69 12.17 6.72
CA GLY A 74 -4.31 10.85 6.75
C GLY A 74 -3.73 9.91 7.81
N PRO A 75 -4.28 8.70 7.89
CA PRO A 75 -3.82 7.67 8.82
C PRO A 75 -2.38 7.20 8.53
N LEU A 76 -1.71 6.68 9.56
CA LEU A 76 -0.33 6.20 9.47
C LEU A 76 -0.18 4.96 8.56
N ARG A 77 -1.16 4.05 8.58
CA ARG A 77 -1.10 2.79 7.83
C ARG A 77 -0.97 3.00 6.31
N PRO A 78 -1.84 3.76 5.61
CA PRO A 78 -1.67 4.03 4.19
C PRO A 78 -0.42 4.85 3.88
N TRP A 79 0.01 5.73 4.77
CA TRP A 79 1.24 6.48 4.60
C TRP A 79 2.48 5.56 4.63
N ILE A 80 2.55 4.61 5.58
CA ILE A 80 3.63 3.60 5.63
C ILE A 80 3.60 2.70 4.37
N ALA A 81 2.40 2.32 3.90
CA ALA A 81 2.27 1.53 2.68
C ALA A 81 2.82 2.30 1.47
N ASP A 82 2.46 3.58 1.30
CA ASP A 82 2.99 4.43 0.24
C ASP A 82 4.52 4.61 0.34
N LEU A 83 5.02 4.85 1.54
CA LEU A 83 6.47 4.94 1.78
C LEU A 83 7.19 3.65 1.38
N THR A 84 6.63 2.49 1.75
CA THR A 84 7.16 1.17 1.39
C THR A 84 7.23 0.99 -0.12
N HIS A 85 6.15 1.32 -0.82
CA HIS A 85 6.11 1.22 -2.29
C HIS A 85 7.15 2.13 -2.96
N ARG A 86 7.31 3.35 -2.49
CA ARG A 86 8.35 4.25 -3.03
C ARG A 86 9.74 3.66 -2.90
N PHE A 87 10.12 3.13 -1.76
CA PHE A 87 11.42 2.49 -1.55
C PHE A 87 11.56 1.19 -2.35
N ALA A 88 10.50 0.38 -2.43
CA ALA A 88 10.53 -0.87 -3.19
C ALA A 88 10.67 -0.62 -4.71
N VAL A 89 9.92 0.34 -5.26
CA VAL A 89 10.03 0.73 -6.67
C VAL A 89 11.39 1.35 -6.97
N GLN A 90 11.93 2.18 -6.08
CA GLN A 90 13.28 2.71 -6.23
C GLN A 90 14.32 1.59 -6.25
N ARG A 91 14.23 0.65 -5.31
CA ARG A 91 15.12 -0.52 -5.27
C ARG A 91 15.00 -1.39 -6.52
N LEU A 92 13.78 -1.57 -7.06
CA LEU A 92 13.55 -2.28 -8.31
C LEU A 92 14.27 -1.60 -9.49
N ARG A 93 14.22 -0.27 -9.57
CA ARG A 93 14.92 0.51 -10.59
C ARG A 93 16.44 0.38 -10.46
N ASP A 94 16.97 0.53 -9.24
CA ASP A 94 18.40 0.44 -8.97
C ASP A 94 18.96 -0.94 -9.36
N ASN A 95 18.26 -2.02 -8.94
CA ASN A 95 18.62 -3.38 -9.28
C ASN A 95 18.56 -3.63 -10.80
N GLY A 96 17.48 -3.14 -11.45
CA GLY A 96 17.32 -3.28 -12.89
C GLY A 96 18.37 -2.51 -13.69
N THR A 97 18.68 -1.29 -13.28
CA THR A 97 19.74 -0.49 -13.90
C THR A 97 21.11 -1.17 -13.76
N ALA A 98 21.41 -1.74 -12.59
CA ALA A 98 22.61 -2.51 -12.37
C ALA A 98 22.66 -3.80 -13.23
N ALA A 99 21.53 -4.48 -13.43
CA ALA A 99 21.42 -5.65 -14.30
C ALA A 99 21.65 -5.26 -15.78
N LEU A 100 21.02 -4.17 -16.25
CA LEU A 100 21.23 -3.64 -17.61
C LEU A 100 22.71 -3.28 -17.87
N ALA A 101 23.40 -2.69 -16.90
CA ALA A 101 24.83 -2.38 -17.01
C ALA A 101 25.72 -3.64 -17.16
N ARG A 102 25.23 -4.81 -16.70
CA ARG A 102 25.88 -6.12 -16.90
C ARG A 102 25.43 -6.83 -18.19
N GLY A 103 24.54 -6.22 -18.97
CA GLY A 103 23.96 -6.84 -20.17
C GLY A 103 22.84 -7.84 -19.89
N GLU A 104 22.22 -7.79 -18.71
CA GLU A 104 21.13 -8.68 -18.28
C GLU A 104 19.78 -8.00 -18.47
N GLY A 105 18.86 -8.61 -19.21
CA GLY A 105 17.52 -8.10 -19.46
C GLY A 105 17.45 -6.91 -20.42
N SER A 106 16.29 -6.28 -20.50
CA SER A 106 16.04 -5.11 -21.35
C SER A 106 15.47 -3.93 -20.55
N ALA A 107 15.73 -2.72 -21.08
CA ALA A 107 15.17 -1.49 -20.51
C ALA A 107 13.62 -1.49 -20.56
N GLU A 108 13.05 -2.10 -21.59
CA GLU A 108 11.60 -2.20 -21.77
C GLU A 108 10.97 -3.12 -20.71
N GLU A 109 11.59 -4.26 -20.40
CA GLU A 109 11.16 -5.17 -19.33
C GLU A 109 11.23 -4.49 -17.96
N LEU A 110 12.31 -3.75 -17.68
CA LEU A 110 12.43 -2.99 -16.44
C LEU A 110 11.32 -1.96 -16.31
N GLU A 111 11.05 -1.21 -17.38
CA GLU A 111 10.01 -0.19 -17.36
C GLU A 111 8.62 -0.81 -17.21
N HIS A 112 8.36 -1.96 -17.85
CA HIS A 112 7.13 -2.72 -17.68
C HIS A 112 6.95 -3.16 -16.21
N ARG A 113 7.97 -3.74 -15.59
CA ARG A 113 7.94 -4.15 -14.18
C ARG A 113 7.70 -2.97 -13.24
N VAL A 114 8.39 -1.86 -13.44
CA VAL A 114 8.21 -0.63 -12.63
C VAL A 114 6.79 -0.08 -12.78
N ARG A 115 6.25 -0.07 -13.98
CA ARG A 115 4.88 0.38 -14.26
C ARG A 115 3.86 -0.51 -13.58
N HIS A 116 4.01 -1.83 -13.68
CA HIS A 116 3.16 -2.81 -13.02
C HIS A 116 3.20 -2.67 -11.49
N ALA A 117 4.40 -2.55 -10.91
CA ALA A 117 4.58 -2.30 -9.49
C ALA A 117 3.90 -1.01 -9.02
N SER A 118 3.97 0.05 -9.81
CA SER A 118 3.34 1.34 -9.49
C SER A 118 1.80 1.28 -9.53
N VAL A 119 1.23 0.49 -10.43
CA VAL A 119 -0.22 0.23 -10.48
C VAL A 119 -0.67 -0.58 -9.26
N ALA A 120 0.07 -1.65 -8.92
CA ALA A 120 -0.20 -2.44 -7.73
C ALA A 120 -0.10 -1.61 -6.43
N ALA A 121 0.91 -0.74 -6.34
CA ALA A 121 1.08 0.20 -5.22
C ALA A 121 -0.16 1.08 -5.00
N ARG A 122 -0.76 1.56 -6.07
CA ARG A 122 -1.96 2.39 -6.00
C ARG A 122 -3.17 1.61 -5.48
N ALA A 123 -3.37 0.39 -5.94
CA ALA A 123 -4.42 -0.50 -5.43
C ALA A 123 -4.24 -0.78 -3.93
N ASP A 124 -3.02 -1.05 -3.50
CA ASP A 124 -2.69 -1.27 -2.09
C ASP A 124 -2.95 -0.05 -1.22
N TYR A 125 -2.57 1.14 -1.69
CA TYR A 125 -2.88 2.38 -0.97
C TYR A 125 -4.39 2.52 -0.73
N ILE A 126 -5.21 2.24 -1.76
CA ILE A 126 -6.67 2.31 -1.65
C ILE A 126 -7.18 1.29 -0.62
N VAL A 127 -6.73 0.04 -0.69
CA VAL A 127 -7.11 -1.01 0.26
C VAL A 127 -6.75 -0.61 1.70
N HIS A 128 -5.54 -0.11 1.91
CA HIS A 128 -5.09 0.28 3.25
C HIS A 128 -5.73 1.57 3.78
N SER A 129 -6.29 2.39 2.89
CA SER A 129 -7.08 3.58 3.24
C SER A 129 -8.54 3.27 3.55
N MET A 130 -9.03 2.08 3.22
CA MET A 130 -10.42 1.69 3.46
C MET A 130 -10.75 1.58 4.96
N PRO A 131 -12.02 1.81 5.34
CA PRO A 131 -12.51 1.47 6.67
C PRO A 131 -12.19 0.01 7.04
N ALA A 132 -11.80 -0.22 8.29
CA ALA A 132 -11.37 -1.54 8.76
C ALA A 132 -12.34 -2.71 8.42
N PRO A 133 -13.68 -2.56 8.50
CA PRO A 133 -14.60 -3.64 8.15
C PRO A 133 -14.55 -4.03 6.67
N LEU A 134 -14.34 -3.08 5.77
CA LEU A 134 -14.24 -3.32 4.33
C LEU A 134 -12.88 -3.92 3.97
N ARG A 135 -11.82 -3.35 4.54
CA ARG A 135 -10.46 -3.87 4.38
C ARG A 135 -10.33 -5.30 4.88
N GLY A 136 -10.84 -5.60 6.09
CA GLY A 136 -10.83 -6.95 6.68
C GLY A 136 -11.59 -7.98 5.84
N ALA A 137 -12.55 -7.56 5.02
CA ALA A 137 -13.22 -8.44 4.07
C ALA A 137 -12.42 -8.61 2.77
N LEU A 138 -11.83 -7.52 2.27
CA LEU A 138 -11.17 -7.50 0.96
C LEU A 138 -9.78 -8.14 0.98
N GLU A 139 -8.96 -7.87 2.01
CA GLU A 139 -7.60 -8.41 2.13
C GLU A 139 -7.58 -9.96 2.09
N PRO A 140 -8.35 -10.70 2.92
CA PRO A 140 -8.33 -12.16 2.87
C PRO A 140 -8.92 -12.73 1.57
N ALA A 141 -9.95 -12.09 1.01
CA ALA A 141 -10.55 -12.53 -0.26
C ALA A 141 -9.56 -12.39 -1.40
N TYR A 142 -8.83 -11.27 -1.47
CA TYR A 142 -7.90 -10.95 -2.54
C TYR A 142 -6.57 -11.71 -2.41
N PHE A 143 -5.94 -11.67 -1.23
CA PHE A 143 -4.60 -12.21 -1.03
C PHE A 143 -4.58 -13.70 -0.67
N GLN A 144 -5.62 -14.19 0.04
CA GLN A 144 -5.71 -15.57 0.53
C GLN A 144 -6.71 -16.42 -0.27
N ARG A 145 -7.35 -15.84 -1.30
CA ARG A 145 -8.39 -16.50 -2.11
C ARG A 145 -9.52 -17.10 -1.27
N ARG A 146 -9.88 -16.45 -0.15
CA ARG A 146 -10.98 -16.89 0.72
C ARG A 146 -12.31 -16.68 0.01
N ASP A 147 -13.18 -17.70 0.08
CA ASP A 147 -14.56 -17.56 -0.36
C ASP A 147 -15.43 -16.80 0.67
N CYS A 148 -16.67 -16.44 0.29
CA CYS A 148 -17.55 -15.65 1.16
C CYS A 148 -17.90 -16.38 2.48
N ARG A 149 -17.97 -17.69 2.47
CA ARG A 149 -18.29 -18.50 3.63
C ARG A 149 -17.14 -18.54 4.64
N GLN A 150 -15.92 -18.77 4.15
CA GLN A 150 -14.71 -18.73 4.95
C GLN A 150 -14.50 -17.34 5.54
N LEU A 151 -14.69 -16.31 4.71
CA LEU A 151 -14.58 -14.92 5.14
C LEU A 151 -15.59 -14.56 6.23
N ALA A 152 -16.84 -15.02 6.11
CA ALA A 152 -17.87 -14.81 7.12
C ALA A 152 -17.48 -15.44 8.47
N ALA A 153 -16.95 -16.65 8.44
CA ALA A 153 -16.45 -17.36 9.62
C ALA A 153 -15.26 -16.61 10.26
N ASP A 154 -14.28 -16.19 9.45
CA ASP A 154 -13.08 -15.47 9.92
C ASP A 154 -13.42 -14.10 10.54
N LEU A 155 -14.45 -13.43 10.02
CA LEU A 155 -14.89 -12.11 10.49
C LEU A 155 -15.96 -12.16 11.59
N GLY A 156 -16.49 -13.33 11.90
CA GLY A 156 -17.58 -13.51 12.86
C GLY A 156 -18.88 -12.79 12.43
N VAL A 157 -19.17 -12.75 11.13
CA VAL A 157 -20.37 -12.10 10.55
C VAL A 157 -21.18 -13.10 9.72
N THR A 158 -22.37 -12.69 9.26
CA THR A 158 -23.15 -13.49 8.33
C THR A 158 -22.51 -13.49 6.94
N GLU A 159 -22.76 -14.52 6.14
CA GLU A 159 -22.26 -14.60 4.77
C GLU A 159 -22.79 -13.45 3.89
N GLU A 160 -24.02 -13.02 4.13
CA GLU A 160 -24.61 -11.87 3.46
C GLU A 160 -23.86 -10.56 3.77
N GLU A 161 -23.52 -10.34 5.04
CA GLU A 161 -22.72 -9.18 5.46
C GLU A 161 -21.30 -9.23 4.90
N ALA A 162 -20.65 -10.40 4.88
CA ALA A 162 -19.34 -10.58 4.25
C ALA A 162 -19.39 -10.24 2.76
N ARG A 163 -20.42 -10.71 2.05
CA ARG A 163 -20.66 -10.44 0.63
C ARG A 163 -20.94 -8.95 0.37
N ARG A 164 -21.68 -8.30 1.26
CA ARG A 164 -21.95 -6.85 1.20
C ARG A 164 -20.66 -6.04 1.36
N ARG A 165 -19.83 -6.38 2.35
CA ARG A 165 -18.53 -5.71 2.59
C ARG A 165 -17.58 -5.87 1.42
N LEU A 166 -17.47 -7.08 0.85
CA LEU A 166 -16.68 -7.32 -0.35
C LEU A 166 -17.13 -6.46 -1.52
N ARG A 167 -18.44 -6.42 -1.78
CA ARG A 167 -18.99 -5.62 -2.89
C ARG A 167 -18.66 -4.13 -2.72
N LEU A 168 -18.86 -3.58 -1.52
CA LEU A 168 -18.53 -2.17 -1.24
C LEU A 168 -17.02 -1.91 -1.37
N GLY A 169 -16.18 -2.81 -0.88
CA GLY A 169 -14.72 -2.69 -1.02
C GLY A 169 -14.28 -2.70 -2.50
N LEU A 170 -14.83 -3.60 -3.30
CA LEU A 170 -14.55 -3.67 -4.74
C LEU A 170 -15.06 -2.42 -5.49
N GLN A 171 -16.22 -1.88 -5.12
CA GLN A 171 -16.72 -0.62 -5.69
C GLN A 171 -15.79 0.55 -5.41
N LEU A 172 -15.27 0.66 -4.17
CA LEU A 172 -14.29 1.69 -3.83
C LEU A 172 -12.98 1.54 -4.61
N LEU A 173 -12.52 0.31 -4.83
CA LEU A 173 -11.35 0.05 -5.68
C LEU A 173 -11.60 0.49 -7.12
N ALA A 174 -12.73 0.14 -7.71
CA ALA A 174 -13.07 0.47 -9.08
C ALA A 174 -13.17 1.98 -9.31
N THR A 175 -13.92 2.69 -8.46
CA THR A 175 -14.07 4.16 -8.57
C THR A 175 -12.76 4.91 -8.35
N ALA A 176 -11.91 4.45 -7.44
CA ALA A 176 -10.62 5.08 -7.21
C ALA A 176 -9.63 4.79 -8.37
N HIS A 177 -9.80 3.69 -9.08
CA HIS A 177 -9.02 3.39 -10.28
C HIS A 177 -9.42 4.29 -11.47
N GLU A 178 -10.71 4.53 -11.66
CA GLU A 178 -11.23 5.42 -12.72
C GLU A 178 -10.81 6.88 -12.53
N VAL A 179 -10.88 7.40 -11.29
CA VAL A 179 -10.44 8.78 -10.97
C VAL A 179 -8.94 8.97 -11.20
N ALA A 180 -8.16 7.90 -11.19
CA ALA A 180 -6.71 7.92 -11.31
C ALA A 180 -6.20 7.64 -12.73
N ALA A 181 -7.05 7.23 -13.67
CA ALA A 181 -6.70 7.12 -15.08
C ALA A 181 -6.61 8.55 -15.67
N PRO A 182 -5.45 9.00 -16.19
CA PRO A 182 -5.39 10.26 -16.93
C PRO A 182 -6.30 10.12 -18.14
N GLY A 183 -7.26 11.06 -18.29
CA GLY A 183 -8.33 10.99 -19.26
C GLY A 183 -7.84 10.62 -20.66
N ALA A 184 -8.49 9.63 -21.24
CA ALA A 184 -8.39 9.40 -22.67
C ALA A 184 -8.85 10.69 -23.38
N PRO A 185 -8.10 11.20 -24.39
CA PRO A 185 -8.53 12.38 -25.12
C PRO A 185 -9.88 12.12 -25.78
N PRO A 186 -10.81 13.08 -25.79
CA PRO A 186 -12.08 12.91 -26.48
C PRO A 186 -11.79 12.63 -27.95
N GLY A 187 -12.30 11.48 -28.41
CA GLY A 187 -12.19 11.07 -29.81
C GLY A 187 -12.70 12.20 -30.71
N HIS A 188 -11.84 12.69 -31.60
CA HIS A 188 -12.25 13.55 -32.68
C HIS A 188 -13.23 12.77 -33.55
N GLY A 189 -14.51 13.10 -33.39
CA GLY A 189 -15.54 12.72 -34.36
C GLY A 189 -15.16 13.31 -35.72
N SER A 190 -14.77 12.44 -36.63
CA SER A 190 -14.64 12.78 -38.06
C SER A 190 -16.02 13.05 -38.59
N ALA A 191 -16.33 14.31 -38.85
CA ALA A 191 -17.42 14.69 -39.72
C ALA A 191 -16.86 14.82 -41.14
N ALA A 192 -17.38 14.03 -42.05
CA ALA A 192 -17.42 14.28 -43.49
C ALA A 192 -18.67 13.63 -44.05
#